data_1120564e55751c8c0cd175d9d3cc8ac2
#
_entry.id   1120564e55751c8c0cd175d9d3cc8ac2
#
_cell.length_a   1.000
_cell.length_b   1.000
_cell.length_c   1.000
_cell.angle_alpha   90.00
_cell.angle_beta   90.00
_cell.angle_gamma   90.00
#
_symmetry.space_group_name_H-M   'P 1'
#
loop_
_entity.id
_entity.type
_entity.pdbx_description
1 polymer ?
#
loop_
_entity_poly.entity_id
_entity_poly.type
_entity_poly.pdbx_seq_one_letter_code
_entity_poly.pdbx_strand_id
1 'polypeptide(L)'
;MHQEEIELEILKSLGKVTSQRTIADEIGYSAGKVNYVLKKLVEKGLVKVDRFVNSKSKVQYKYLLTPEGIKEKIAITEKFIQIKKEEYDKLQQDLDNYKEQYNIWGGEV
;
A
#
# COMPACT_ATOMS: atom_id res chain seq x y z
N MET A 1 -2.01 -11.70 3.45
CA MET A 1 -1.98 -10.28 3.11
C MET A 1 -3.08 -9.95 2.12
N HIS A 2 -3.77 -8.88 2.35
CA HIS A 2 -4.91 -8.49 1.54
C HIS A 2 -4.49 -7.77 0.27
N GLN A 3 -5.24 -8.00 -0.79
CA GLN A 3 -5.05 -7.37 -2.10
C GLN A 3 -4.99 -5.85 -1.99
N GLU A 4 -5.87 -5.25 -1.18
CA GLU A 4 -5.90 -3.79 -1.00
C GLU A 4 -4.65 -3.23 -0.35
N GLU A 5 -4.01 -3.97 0.56
CA GLU A 5 -2.75 -3.53 1.17
C GLU A 5 -1.64 -3.45 0.13
N ILE A 6 -1.59 -4.43 -0.77
CA ILE A 6 -0.62 -4.46 -1.86
C ILE A 6 -0.90 -3.31 -2.83
N GLU A 7 -2.17 -3.09 -3.17
CA GLU A 7 -2.56 -1.97 -4.03
C GLU A 7 -2.12 -0.63 -3.43
N LEU A 8 -2.36 -0.42 -2.14
CA LEU A 8 -1.96 0.81 -1.47
C LEU A 8 -0.45 1.00 -1.49
N GLU A 9 0.33 -0.05 -1.20
CA GLU A 9 1.78 0.03 -1.24
C GLU A 9 2.29 0.40 -2.64
N ILE A 10 1.69 -0.17 -3.68
CA ILE A 10 2.03 0.17 -5.06
C ILE A 10 1.64 1.61 -5.37
N LEU A 11 0.44 2.03 -5.00
CA LEU A 11 -0.03 3.40 -5.23
C LEU A 11 0.86 4.44 -4.53
N LYS A 12 1.36 4.13 -3.33
CA LYS A 12 2.33 4.99 -2.63
C LYS A 12 3.64 5.14 -3.39
N SER A 13 4.08 4.11 -4.07
CA SER A 13 5.34 4.10 -4.82
C SER A 13 5.27 4.88 -6.12
N LEU A 14 4.09 5.25 -6.58
CA LEU A 14 3.85 5.91 -7.86
C LEU A 14 3.81 7.43 -7.72
N GLY A 15 4.87 8.05 -7.36
CA GLY A 15 4.98 9.52 -7.32
C GLY A 15 6.15 10.05 -8.11
N LYS A 16 6.92 9.15 -8.69
CA LYS A 16 8.14 9.45 -9.45
C LYS A 16 8.29 8.42 -10.56
N VAL A 17 9.30 8.59 -11.40
CA VAL A 17 9.59 7.63 -12.46
C VAL A 17 9.93 6.30 -11.82
N THR A 18 9.06 5.33 -11.95
CA THR A 18 9.22 4.03 -11.32
C THR A 18 8.97 2.91 -12.31
N SER A 19 9.90 1.97 -12.37
CA SER A 19 9.72 0.74 -13.10
C SER A 19 9.05 -0.28 -12.18
N GLN A 20 8.46 -1.31 -12.77
CA GLN A 20 7.89 -2.43 -12.04
C GLN A 20 8.90 -3.04 -11.05
N ARG A 21 10.15 -3.19 -11.47
CA ARG A 21 11.22 -3.76 -10.66
C ARG A 21 11.55 -2.89 -9.45
N THR A 22 11.61 -1.56 -9.66
CA THR A 22 11.85 -0.60 -8.58
C THR A 22 10.74 -0.67 -7.54
N ILE A 23 9.50 -0.75 -7.99
CA ILE A 23 8.33 -0.88 -7.10
C ILE A 23 8.46 -2.15 -6.28
N ALA A 24 8.76 -3.28 -6.92
CA ALA A 24 8.91 -4.57 -6.23
C ALA A 24 10.00 -4.51 -5.16
N ASP A 25 11.14 -3.89 -5.47
CA ASP A 25 12.24 -3.75 -4.52
C ASP A 25 11.85 -2.88 -3.33
N GLU A 26 11.16 -1.76 -3.56
CA GLU A 26 10.74 -0.84 -2.50
C GLU A 26 9.73 -1.47 -1.53
N ILE A 27 8.77 -2.22 -2.05
CA ILE A 27 7.67 -2.75 -1.21
C ILE A 27 7.90 -4.18 -0.75
N GLY A 28 8.96 -4.83 -1.21
CA GLY A 28 9.34 -6.17 -0.75
C GLY A 28 8.50 -7.31 -1.33
N TYR A 29 7.81 -7.09 -2.44
CA TYR A 29 7.07 -8.14 -3.14
C TYR A 29 7.82 -8.59 -4.38
N SER A 30 7.48 -9.79 -4.88
CA SER A 30 8.06 -10.27 -6.13
C SER A 30 7.63 -9.41 -7.31
N ALA A 31 8.48 -9.35 -8.33
CA ALA A 31 8.16 -8.62 -9.57
C ALA A 31 6.90 -9.17 -10.24
N GLY A 32 6.67 -10.49 -10.18
CA GLY A 32 5.47 -11.11 -10.72
C GLY A 32 4.20 -10.64 -10.03
N LYS A 33 4.22 -10.54 -8.70
CA LYS A 33 3.08 -10.06 -7.93
C LYS A 33 2.79 -8.59 -8.24
N VAL A 34 3.83 -7.76 -8.28
CA VAL A 34 3.71 -6.34 -8.62
C VAL A 34 3.15 -6.17 -10.02
N ASN A 35 3.64 -6.95 -10.99
CA ASN A 35 3.14 -6.91 -12.37
C ASN A 35 1.65 -7.23 -12.44
N TYR A 36 1.23 -8.27 -11.73
CA TYR A 36 -0.18 -8.66 -11.68
C TYR A 36 -1.07 -7.53 -11.17
N VAL A 37 -0.68 -6.93 -10.05
CA VAL A 37 -1.46 -5.85 -9.44
C VAL A 37 -1.42 -4.58 -10.31
N LEU A 38 -0.26 -4.22 -10.86
CA LEU A 38 -0.15 -3.07 -11.77
C LEU A 38 -1.05 -3.21 -12.98
N LYS A 39 -1.12 -4.38 -13.60
CA LYS A 39 -2.04 -4.63 -14.73
C LYS A 39 -3.48 -4.38 -14.33
N LYS A 40 -3.88 -4.85 -13.16
CA LYS A 40 -5.22 -4.64 -12.62
C LYS A 40 -5.51 -3.14 -12.42
N LEU A 41 -4.56 -2.40 -11.88
CA LEU A 41 -4.71 -0.97 -11.66
C LEU A 41 -4.82 -0.19 -12.98
N VAL A 42 -4.06 -0.60 -13.99
CA VAL A 42 -4.16 -0.02 -15.33
C VAL A 42 -5.52 -0.32 -15.96
N GLU A 43 -6.00 -1.55 -15.87
CA GLU A 43 -7.31 -1.94 -16.37
C GLU A 43 -8.45 -1.15 -15.73
N LYS A 44 -8.31 -0.83 -14.44
CA LYS A 44 -9.29 -0.04 -13.70
C LYS A 44 -9.19 1.47 -13.98
N GLY A 45 -8.19 1.90 -14.74
CA GLY A 45 -7.98 3.32 -15.02
C GLY A 45 -7.37 4.10 -13.86
N LEU A 46 -6.77 3.42 -12.88
CA LEU A 46 -6.16 4.05 -11.70
C LEU A 46 -4.69 4.39 -11.93
N VAL A 47 -4.05 3.68 -12.85
CA VAL A 47 -2.64 3.86 -13.21
C VAL A 47 -2.55 3.95 -14.73
N LYS A 48 -1.68 4.81 -15.19
CA LYS A 48 -1.37 4.97 -16.60
C LYS A 48 0.09 4.59 -16.83
N VAL A 49 0.36 3.97 -17.99
CA VAL A 49 1.71 3.53 -18.36
C VAL A 49 2.19 4.39 -19.52
N ASP A 50 3.32 5.05 -19.35
CA ASP A 50 4.00 5.76 -20.41
C ASP A 50 5.24 4.96 -20.84
N ARG A 51 5.39 4.79 -22.14
CA ARG A 51 6.56 4.15 -22.74
C ARG A 51 7.48 5.24 -23.27
N PHE A 52 8.76 5.16 -22.96
CA PHE A 52 9.73 6.11 -23.47
C PHE A 52 11.07 5.42 -23.75
N VAL A 53 11.89 6.07 -24.57
CA VAL A 53 13.21 5.60 -24.89
C VAL A 53 14.25 6.50 -24.23
N ASN A 54 15.16 5.92 -23.43
CA ASN A 54 16.20 6.68 -22.76
C ASN A 54 17.37 7.01 -23.71
N SER A 55 18.37 7.75 -23.22
CA SER A 55 19.55 8.16 -23.98
C SER A 55 20.38 7.00 -24.52
N LYS A 56 20.22 5.79 -23.97
CA LYS A 56 20.90 4.57 -24.43
C LYS A 56 20.04 3.76 -25.39
N SER A 57 18.98 4.34 -25.93
CA SER A 57 18.02 3.71 -26.82
C SER A 57 17.32 2.49 -26.22
N LYS A 58 17.20 2.44 -24.90
CA LYS A 58 16.48 1.37 -24.20
C LYS A 58 15.04 1.81 -23.91
N VAL A 59 14.10 0.91 -24.15
CA VAL A 59 12.70 1.13 -23.86
C VAL A 59 12.50 1.03 -22.35
N GLN A 60 11.83 2.04 -21.79
CA GLN A 60 11.47 2.06 -20.38
C GLN A 60 9.99 2.38 -20.22
N TYR A 61 9.43 1.99 -19.09
CA TYR A 61 8.03 2.24 -18.76
C TYR A 61 7.94 3.04 -17.47
N LYS A 62 7.04 4.00 -17.47
CA LYS A 62 6.72 4.86 -16.35
C LYS A 62 5.31 4.58 -15.91
N TYR A 63 5.12 4.32 -14.65
CA TYR A 63 3.80 4.12 -14.07
C TYR A 63 3.40 5.36 -13.29
N LEU A 64 2.25 5.93 -13.64
CA LEU A 64 1.77 7.19 -13.09
C LEU A 64 0.34 7.02 -12.57
N LEU A 65 0.02 7.74 -11.49
CA LEU A 65 -1.35 7.79 -11.00
C LEU A 65 -2.21 8.66 -11.93
N THR A 66 -3.40 8.17 -12.23
CA THR A 66 -4.45 8.97 -12.84
C THR A 66 -5.16 9.77 -11.76
N PRO A 67 -6.00 10.78 -12.11
CA PRO A 67 -6.84 11.44 -11.11
C PRO A 67 -7.71 10.44 -10.33
N GLU A 68 -8.25 9.43 -10.98
CA GLU A 68 -9.01 8.35 -10.34
C GLU A 68 -8.13 7.53 -9.41
N GLY A 69 -6.87 7.30 -9.79
CA GLY A 69 -5.90 6.59 -8.95
C GLY A 69 -5.58 7.36 -7.67
N ILE A 70 -5.51 8.68 -7.73
CA ILE A 70 -5.30 9.53 -6.56
C ILE A 70 -6.49 9.41 -5.62
N LYS A 71 -7.71 9.46 -6.14
CA LYS A 71 -8.93 9.29 -5.34
C LYS A 71 -8.97 7.94 -4.67
N GLU A 72 -8.60 6.88 -5.39
CA GLU A 72 -8.56 5.51 -4.86
C GLU A 72 -7.51 5.38 -3.75
N LYS A 73 -6.34 5.97 -3.95
CA LYS A 73 -5.28 6.00 -2.95
C LYS A 73 -5.76 6.63 -1.65
N ILE A 74 -6.47 7.75 -1.75
CA ILE A 74 -7.06 8.43 -0.59
C ILE A 74 -8.10 7.55 0.08
N ALA A 75 -9.02 6.99 -0.70
CA ALA A 75 -10.11 6.15 -0.18
C ALA A 75 -9.59 4.91 0.55
N ILE A 76 -8.61 4.23 -0.02
CA ILE A 76 -7.99 3.05 0.60
C ILE A 76 -7.27 3.45 1.88
N THR A 77 -6.58 4.58 1.88
CA THR A 77 -5.88 5.08 3.07
C THR A 77 -6.86 5.37 4.20
N GLU A 78 -7.97 6.04 3.90
CA GLU A 78 -9.02 6.29 4.89
C GLU A 78 -9.60 5.00 5.46
N LYS A 79 -9.82 4.01 4.60
CA LYS A 79 -10.30 2.68 5.01
C LYS A 79 -9.31 2.00 5.97
N PHE A 80 -8.02 2.02 5.66
CA PHE A 80 -7.02 1.41 6.52
C PHE A 80 -6.85 2.15 7.84
N ILE A 81 -6.99 3.48 7.85
CA ILE A 81 -7.00 4.23 9.10
C ILE A 81 -8.12 3.73 10.00
N GLN A 82 -9.32 3.54 9.45
CA GLN A 82 -10.47 3.06 10.21
C GLN A 82 -10.22 1.65 10.76
N ILE A 83 -9.70 0.75 9.93
CA ILE A 83 -9.37 -0.62 10.35
C ILE A 83 -8.33 -0.61 11.48
N LYS A 84 -7.28 0.21 11.34
CA LYS A 84 -6.24 0.31 12.36
C LYS A 84 -6.74 0.90 13.66
N LYS A 85 -7.65 1.86 13.62
CA LYS A 85 -8.30 2.40 14.82
C LYS A 85 -9.09 1.33 15.55
N GLU A 86 -9.87 0.53 14.83
CA GLU A 86 -10.63 -0.55 15.42
C GLU A 86 -9.73 -1.61 16.06
N GLU A 87 -8.64 -1.97 15.39
CA GLU A 87 -7.64 -2.89 15.92
C GLU A 87 -6.98 -2.34 17.17
N TYR A 88 -6.63 -1.05 17.15
CA TYR A 88 -6.03 -0.36 18.28
C TYR A 88 -6.98 -0.36 19.49
N ASP A 89 -8.23 0.02 19.27
CA ASP A 89 -9.24 0.09 20.35
C ASP A 89 -9.46 -1.28 20.97
N LYS A 90 -9.49 -2.32 20.15
CA LYS A 90 -9.63 -3.69 20.63
C LYS A 90 -8.43 -4.11 21.49
N LEU A 91 -7.22 -3.82 21.04
CA LEU A 91 -6.02 -4.13 21.81
C LEU A 91 -5.98 -3.35 23.12
N GLN A 92 -6.41 -2.10 23.11
CA GLN A 92 -6.47 -1.29 24.33
C GLN A 92 -7.46 -1.90 25.34
N GLN A 93 -8.62 -2.34 24.84
CA GLN A 93 -9.61 -3.00 25.67
C GLN A 93 -9.06 -4.31 26.25
N ASP A 94 -8.37 -5.12 25.42
CA ASP A 94 -7.75 -6.37 25.87
C ASP A 94 -6.71 -6.07 26.98
N LEU A 95 -5.90 -5.05 26.78
CA LEU A 95 -4.90 -4.65 27.76
C LEU A 95 -5.54 -4.26 29.11
N ASP A 96 -6.59 -3.44 29.06
CA ASP A 96 -7.31 -3.01 30.26
C ASP A 96 -7.92 -4.22 30.97
N ASN A 97 -8.50 -5.16 30.24
CA ASN A 97 -9.06 -6.40 30.78
C ASN A 97 -8.00 -7.25 31.45
N TYR A 98 -6.81 -7.37 30.86
CA TYR A 98 -5.71 -8.13 31.43
C TYR A 98 -5.19 -7.49 32.70
N LYS A 99 -5.05 -6.16 32.73
CA LYS A 99 -4.62 -5.45 33.93
C LYS A 99 -5.59 -5.66 35.07
N GLU A 100 -6.89 -5.59 34.79
CA GLU A 100 -7.93 -5.85 35.77
C GLU A 100 -7.91 -7.30 36.24
N GLN A 101 -7.83 -8.26 35.28
CA GLN A 101 -7.82 -9.69 35.55
C GLN A 101 -6.67 -10.09 36.47
N TYR A 102 -5.50 -9.52 36.25
CA TYR A 102 -4.30 -9.85 37.02
C TYR A 102 -4.00 -8.82 38.11
N ASN A 103 -4.86 -7.83 38.29
CA ASN A 103 -4.72 -6.75 39.25
C ASN A 103 -3.40 -5.99 39.13
N ILE A 104 -3.04 -5.69 37.87
CA ILE A 104 -1.80 -4.98 37.51
C ILE A 104 -2.17 -3.68 36.80
N TRP A 105 -1.79 -2.54 37.36
CA TRP A 105 -2.01 -1.24 36.77
C TRP A 105 -0.72 -0.43 36.74
N GLY A 106 -0.66 0.57 35.86
CA GLY A 106 0.50 1.43 35.73
C GLY A 106 1.71 0.80 35.07
N GLY A 107 1.54 -0.37 34.39
CA GLY A 107 2.61 -1.07 33.71
C GLY A 107 3.53 -1.87 34.62
N GLU A 108 3.20 -1.99 35.89
CA GLU A 108 3.95 -2.82 36.84
C GLU A 108 3.50 -4.27 36.75
N VAL A 109 4.47 -5.17 36.77
CA VAL A 109 4.23 -6.61 36.76
C VAL A 109 4.67 -7.20 38.07
#